data_e0a6464a8db655cbc1fb0760a305a7d5
#
_entry.id   e0a6464a8db655cbc1fb0760a305a7d5
#
_cell.length_a   1.000
_cell.length_b   1.000
_cell.length_c   1.000
_cell.angle_alpha   90.00
_cell.angle_beta   90.00
_cell.angle_gamma   90.00
#
_symmetry.space_group_name_H-M   'P 1'
#
loop_
_entity.id
_entity.type
_entity.pdbx_description
1 polymer ?
#
loop_
_entity_poly.entity_id
_entity_poly.type
_entity_poly.pdbx_seq_one_letter_code
_entity_poly.pdbx_strand_id
1 'polypeptide(L)'
;MWKKRAIIWLCLCLAGLMVLLARLTQLQIVATEHFTKREINLLEASVSQRSQEMILDTGRGNFLYKDGTPITHQSKPVLILFPFLKKMDWDSKRISEITGVSEYALEYAVEKAKKPFAYGEPNPIELTKPQMEKINGLQIPGVFAVEKKYHLVQNPAEHLIGITGENETLLRNRYPDKELSSQTMVGLTGMEKSFDEFLLPDGKSKLVYHVDATGGPLFGINVKYVEPANPFYPVNIKTTLDPNLQTVVEQLVDQHGIERGGAVLIDIETNSVLAMVSRPAINKDDPFNKENGGTENLMLKEQIIGSVFKTVVTAAAIDYELTNPSRQFDCSKTITGEPDPLFQYGMLDFSTSFARSCNNTFATIAKELKEIDPNILGNYAEKLSLTGSVGWIGDIYHFEDFKQLQEDKGRIFLSEDAKKDNNFVALTGIGQHEVRATPLAVANMMATIARGGTKEMVRVASKVEYKNSTSLLDFKEQEIEGDTLSPYTAMKLQKLLREVVVNKNGTGRSLQDLPYEVAGKSGTGETGRTLGDKPLYNKWFAGYFPFDKPKYALVTVRLGATGNTSSASPLFADIVKEIYNHDHSQN
;
A
#
# COMPACT_ATOMS: atom_id res chain seq x y z
N MET A 1 -37.87 77.47 0.01
CA MET A 1 -36.64 76.66 0.23
C MET A 1 -36.90 75.32 0.94
N TRP A 2 -37.69 75.25 2.00
CA TRP A 2 -37.95 74.03 2.76
C TRP A 2 -38.56 72.90 1.94
N LYS A 3 -39.54 73.14 1.09
CA LYS A 3 -40.18 72.13 0.25
C LYS A 3 -39.20 71.44 -0.74
N LYS A 4 -38.28 72.24 -1.33
CA LYS A 4 -37.26 71.67 -2.26
C LYS A 4 -36.26 70.79 -1.51
N ARG A 5 -35.82 71.18 -0.29
CA ARG A 5 -34.96 70.35 0.56
C ARG A 5 -35.66 69.05 1.01
N ALA A 6 -36.93 69.12 1.40
CA ALA A 6 -37.69 67.93 1.76
C ALA A 6 -37.84 66.94 0.61
N ILE A 7 -38.07 67.41 -0.62
CA ILE A 7 -38.13 66.58 -1.81
C ILE A 7 -36.77 65.93 -2.12
N ILE A 8 -35.67 66.67 -1.99
CA ILE A 8 -34.33 66.10 -2.18
C ILE A 8 -34.03 64.99 -1.18
N TRP A 9 -34.36 65.23 0.12
CA TRP A 9 -34.20 64.19 1.14
C TRP A 9 -35.09 62.98 0.89
N LEU A 10 -36.31 63.17 0.45
CA LEU A 10 -37.22 62.07 0.09
C LEU A 10 -36.66 61.26 -1.08
N CYS A 11 -36.14 61.90 -2.12
CA CYS A 11 -35.50 61.24 -3.27
C CYS A 11 -34.24 60.47 -2.84
N LEU A 12 -33.42 61.01 -1.93
CA LEU A 12 -32.26 60.28 -1.40
C LEU A 12 -32.64 59.06 -0.59
N CYS A 13 -33.68 59.17 0.27
CA CYS A 13 -34.20 58.02 1.01
C CYS A 13 -34.79 56.94 0.11
N LEU A 14 -35.54 57.31 -0.94
CA LEU A 14 -36.07 56.38 -1.95
C LEU A 14 -34.96 55.72 -2.76
N ALA A 15 -33.93 56.46 -3.17
CA ALA A 15 -32.77 55.90 -3.85
C ALA A 15 -32.02 54.92 -2.94
N GLY A 16 -31.81 55.27 -1.65
CA GLY A 16 -31.22 54.34 -0.67
C GLY A 16 -32.04 53.07 -0.47
N LEU A 17 -33.37 53.21 -0.39
CA LEU A 17 -34.27 52.05 -0.26
C LEU A 17 -34.22 51.15 -1.50
N MET A 18 -34.17 51.71 -2.71
CA MET A 18 -34.01 50.93 -3.96
C MET A 18 -32.68 50.17 -4.01
N VAL A 19 -31.60 50.76 -3.56
CA VAL A 19 -30.29 50.09 -3.47
C VAL A 19 -30.36 48.92 -2.49
N LEU A 20 -30.99 49.12 -1.32
CA LEU A 20 -31.16 48.04 -0.35
C LEU A 20 -32.06 46.91 -0.87
N LEU A 21 -33.15 47.24 -1.55
CA LEU A 21 -34.04 46.24 -2.16
C LEU A 21 -33.31 45.47 -3.29
N ALA A 22 -32.59 46.17 -4.13
CA ALA A 22 -31.78 45.52 -5.18
C ALA A 22 -30.74 44.57 -4.58
N ARG A 23 -30.06 44.99 -3.50
CA ARG A 23 -29.10 44.12 -2.81
C ARG A 23 -29.75 42.94 -2.13
N LEU A 24 -30.92 43.15 -1.50
CA LEU A 24 -31.68 42.05 -0.89
C LEU A 24 -32.16 41.04 -1.92
N THR A 25 -32.66 41.50 -3.07
CA THR A 25 -33.04 40.65 -4.21
C THR A 25 -31.84 39.87 -4.74
N GLN A 26 -30.69 40.50 -4.86
CA GLN A 26 -29.47 39.82 -5.28
C GLN A 26 -29.07 38.71 -4.30
N LEU A 27 -29.13 38.95 -3.01
CA LEU A 27 -28.76 37.96 -1.97
C LEU A 27 -29.75 36.81 -1.82
N GLN A 28 -31.07 37.10 -1.97
CA GLN A 28 -32.11 36.12 -1.67
C GLN A 28 -32.66 35.38 -2.88
N ILE A 29 -32.47 35.91 -4.10
CA ILE A 29 -33.07 35.36 -5.31
C ILE A 29 -32.02 35.04 -6.39
N VAL A 30 -31.07 35.98 -6.64
CA VAL A 30 -30.17 35.87 -7.80
C VAL A 30 -28.89 35.10 -7.47
N ALA A 31 -28.31 35.31 -6.30
CA ALA A 31 -27.01 34.77 -5.90
C ALA A 31 -27.09 33.92 -4.62
N THR A 32 -28.19 33.18 -4.43
CA THR A 32 -28.41 32.34 -3.25
C THR A 32 -27.48 31.14 -3.20
N GLU A 33 -27.16 30.54 -4.36
CA GLU A 33 -26.36 29.30 -4.46
C GLU A 33 -24.90 29.58 -4.84
N HIS A 34 -24.63 30.72 -5.51
CA HIS A 34 -23.31 31.11 -5.99
C HIS A 34 -22.93 32.52 -5.54
N PHE A 35 -22.84 32.73 -4.23
CA PHE A 35 -22.50 34.04 -3.65
C PHE A 35 -20.99 34.24 -3.62
N THR A 36 -20.54 35.34 -4.28
CA THR A 36 -19.15 35.74 -4.43
C THR A 36 -18.31 34.83 -5.38
N LYS A 37 -17.06 35.29 -5.66
CA LYS A 37 -16.08 34.49 -6.44
C LYS A 37 -15.71 33.12 -5.80
N ARG A 38 -16.16 32.87 -4.58
CA ARG A 38 -15.96 31.62 -3.84
C ARG A 38 -17.15 30.65 -3.92
N GLU A 39 -18.17 30.99 -4.73
CA GLU A 39 -19.38 30.16 -4.98
C GLU A 39 -20.03 29.64 -3.68
N ILE A 40 -20.17 30.51 -2.68
CA ILE A 40 -20.75 30.13 -1.39
C ILE A 40 -22.27 30.00 -1.55
N ASN A 41 -22.81 28.83 -1.23
CA ASN A 41 -24.25 28.61 -1.12
C ASN A 41 -24.77 29.21 0.20
N LEU A 42 -25.48 30.32 0.09
CA LEU A 42 -26.01 31.06 1.26
C LEU A 42 -27.12 30.31 2.00
N LEU A 43 -27.90 29.48 1.30
CA LEU A 43 -28.92 28.64 1.92
C LEU A 43 -28.27 27.57 2.80
N GLU A 44 -27.29 26.87 2.27
CA GLU A 44 -26.53 25.88 3.00
C GLU A 44 -25.77 26.48 4.19
N ALA A 45 -25.13 27.63 4.00
CA ALA A 45 -24.47 28.37 5.08
C ALA A 45 -25.44 28.82 6.19
N SER A 46 -26.67 29.24 5.82
CA SER A 46 -27.70 29.60 6.78
C SER A 46 -28.22 28.40 7.57
N VAL A 47 -28.39 27.25 6.91
CA VAL A 47 -28.79 26.00 7.58
C VAL A 47 -27.69 25.52 8.51
N SER A 48 -26.42 25.56 8.06
CA SER A 48 -25.27 25.11 8.86
C SER A 48 -25.06 25.96 10.13
N GLN A 49 -25.39 27.26 10.11
CA GLN A 49 -25.36 28.14 11.29
C GLN A 49 -26.41 27.77 12.35
N ARG A 50 -27.49 27.11 11.93
CA ARG A 50 -28.60 26.70 12.79
C ARG A 50 -28.60 25.20 13.11
N SER A 51 -27.55 24.50 12.75
CA SER A 51 -27.42 23.07 13.04
C SER A 51 -26.09 22.76 13.68
N GLN A 52 -26.13 21.84 14.64
CA GLN A 52 -24.93 21.14 15.11
C GLN A 52 -24.91 19.76 14.45
N GLU A 53 -23.77 19.39 13.90
CA GLU A 53 -23.65 18.09 13.26
C GLU A 53 -22.45 17.30 13.81
N MET A 54 -22.64 15.99 13.90
CA MET A 54 -21.61 15.04 14.22
C MET A 54 -21.46 14.08 13.04
N ILE A 55 -20.30 14.13 12.39
CA ILE A 55 -19.98 13.20 11.29
C ILE A 55 -19.65 11.85 11.92
N LEU A 56 -20.36 10.83 11.50
CA LEU A 56 -20.19 9.43 11.91
C LEU A 56 -19.32 8.65 10.91
N ASP A 57 -19.54 8.90 9.61
CA ASP A 57 -18.75 8.35 8.52
C ASP A 57 -18.61 9.41 7.42
N THR A 58 -17.38 9.64 6.98
CA THR A 58 -17.08 10.56 5.87
C THR A 58 -17.58 10.02 4.53
N GLY A 59 -17.97 8.75 4.47
CA GLY A 59 -18.45 8.07 3.27
C GLY A 59 -17.33 7.57 2.35
N ARG A 60 -16.03 7.75 2.71
CA ARG A 60 -14.93 7.17 1.95
C ARG A 60 -14.92 5.65 2.12
N GLY A 61 -14.65 4.93 1.03
CA GLY A 61 -14.49 3.48 1.02
C GLY A 61 -13.33 2.99 1.91
N ASN A 62 -13.23 1.68 2.07
CA ASN A 62 -12.23 1.04 2.92
C ASN A 62 -11.42 0.01 2.11
N PHE A 63 -10.16 -0.22 2.51
CA PHE A 63 -9.43 -1.41 2.13
C PHE A 63 -9.72 -2.52 3.13
N LEU A 64 -9.92 -3.73 2.62
CA LEU A 64 -10.19 -4.92 3.42
C LEU A 64 -9.12 -5.97 3.14
N TYR A 65 -8.76 -6.74 4.15
CA TYR A 65 -7.98 -7.96 3.99
C TYR A 65 -8.76 -9.02 3.19
N LYS A 66 -8.08 -10.11 2.80
CA LYS A 66 -8.71 -11.23 2.09
C LYS A 66 -9.88 -11.87 2.84
N ASP A 67 -9.88 -11.82 4.17
CA ASP A 67 -10.96 -12.31 5.03
C ASP A 67 -12.11 -11.31 5.23
N GLY A 68 -11.96 -10.07 4.75
CA GLY A 68 -12.94 -9.00 4.88
C GLY A 68 -12.75 -8.12 6.11
N THR A 69 -11.73 -8.36 6.94
CA THR A 69 -11.41 -7.44 8.05
C THR A 69 -10.86 -6.11 7.53
N PRO A 70 -11.20 -4.98 8.18
CA PRO A 70 -10.79 -3.66 7.72
C PRO A 70 -9.29 -3.40 7.88
N ILE A 71 -8.70 -2.68 6.90
CA ILE A 71 -7.30 -2.23 6.93
C ILE A 71 -7.18 -0.75 7.29
N THR A 72 -8.04 0.11 6.73
CA THR A 72 -7.87 1.56 6.87
C THR A 72 -8.78 2.20 7.91
N HIS A 73 -10.01 1.73 8.04
CA HIS A 73 -11.00 2.29 8.95
C HIS A 73 -11.75 1.18 9.68
N GLN A 74 -12.11 1.46 10.93
CA GLN A 74 -12.93 0.57 11.76
C GLN A 74 -14.13 1.34 12.32
N SER A 75 -15.32 0.74 12.26
CA SER A 75 -16.49 1.24 12.97
C SER A 75 -16.46 0.79 14.43
N LYS A 76 -16.74 1.73 15.34
CA LYS A 76 -16.82 1.49 16.78
C LYS A 76 -18.16 1.97 17.31
N PRO A 77 -18.85 1.16 18.12
CA PRO A 77 -20.07 1.58 18.79
C PRO A 77 -19.71 2.55 19.94
N VAL A 78 -20.12 3.81 19.85
CA VAL A 78 -19.72 4.89 20.75
C VAL A 78 -20.90 5.65 21.35
N LEU A 79 -20.66 6.29 22.48
CA LEU A 79 -21.59 7.22 23.12
C LEU A 79 -21.35 8.63 22.58
N ILE A 80 -22.32 9.20 21.84
CA ILE A 80 -22.31 10.59 21.38
C ILE A 80 -23.10 11.47 22.34
N LEU A 81 -22.47 12.58 22.75
CA LEU A 81 -23.06 13.60 23.62
C LEU A 81 -23.04 14.96 22.95
N PHE A 82 -24.16 15.68 23.05
CA PHE A 82 -24.30 17.02 22.48
C PHE A 82 -24.13 18.12 23.55
N PRO A 83 -23.45 19.24 23.21
CA PRO A 83 -23.14 20.31 24.20
C PRO A 83 -24.36 20.98 24.84
N PHE A 84 -25.52 20.94 24.17
CA PHE A 84 -26.74 21.57 24.74
C PHE A 84 -27.29 20.82 25.96
N LEU A 85 -26.85 19.59 26.23
CA LEU A 85 -27.18 18.84 27.45
C LEU A 85 -26.85 19.62 28.72
N LYS A 86 -25.82 20.50 28.71
CA LYS A 86 -25.49 21.39 29.86
C LYS A 86 -26.58 22.41 30.19
N LYS A 87 -27.54 22.65 29.30
CA LYS A 87 -28.67 23.55 29.47
C LYS A 87 -29.99 22.84 29.79
N MET A 88 -29.94 21.53 29.92
CA MET A 88 -31.09 20.65 30.14
C MET A 88 -30.86 19.80 31.38
N ASP A 89 -31.96 19.46 32.04
CA ASP A 89 -31.96 18.37 33.00
C ASP A 89 -32.06 17.05 32.20
N TRP A 90 -31.03 16.22 32.28
CA TRP A 90 -30.95 14.95 31.56
C TRP A 90 -30.50 13.82 32.49
N ASP A 91 -30.96 12.60 32.26
CA ASP A 91 -30.71 11.47 33.15
C ASP A 91 -29.26 10.91 32.97
N SER A 92 -28.27 11.71 33.42
CA SER A 92 -26.85 11.37 33.44
C SER A 92 -26.57 10.12 34.27
N LYS A 93 -27.36 9.97 35.38
CA LYS A 93 -27.25 8.83 36.27
C LYS A 93 -27.57 7.52 35.55
N ARG A 94 -28.64 7.48 34.76
CA ARG A 94 -29.02 6.28 34.02
C ARG A 94 -27.98 5.89 32.96
N ILE A 95 -27.39 6.87 32.27
CA ILE A 95 -26.29 6.65 31.32
C ILE A 95 -25.06 6.15 32.07
N SER A 96 -24.74 6.68 33.25
CA SER A 96 -23.67 6.19 34.11
C SER A 96 -23.86 4.71 34.49
N GLU A 97 -25.05 4.31 34.89
CA GLU A 97 -25.40 2.92 35.25
C GLU A 97 -25.22 1.97 34.05
N ILE A 98 -25.54 2.39 32.81
CA ILE A 98 -25.44 1.56 31.61
C ILE A 98 -23.99 1.45 31.12
N THR A 99 -23.25 2.56 31.14
CA THR A 99 -21.91 2.63 30.55
C THR A 99 -20.78 2.29 31.52
N GLY A 100 -21.05 2.36 32.84
CA GLY A 100 -20.03 2.26 33.88
C GLY A 100 -19.17 3.53 34.06
N VAL A 101 -19.45 4.59 33.30
CA VAL A 101 -18.77 5.89 33.44
C VAL A 101 -19.41 6.67 34.58
N SER A 102 -18.63 7.33 35.43
CA SER A 102 -19.20 8.10 36.53
C SER A 102 -20.04 9.28 36.01
N GLU A 103 -21.17 9.55 36.70
CA GLU A 103 -22.08 10.65 36.38
C GLU A 103 -21.33 11.98 36.28
N TYR A 104 -20.49 12.29 37.28
CA TYR A 104 -19.64 13.47 37.28
C TYR A 104 -18.76 13.60 36.03
N ALA A 105 -18.18 12.49 35.55
CA ALA A 105 -17.32 12.52 34.38
C ALA A 105 -18.12 12.80 33.09
N LEU A 106 -19.33 12.27 32.98
CA LEU A 106 -20.24 12.53 31.85
C LEU A 106 -20.64 14.02 31.83
N GLU A 107 -21.09 14.57 32.99
CA GLU A 107 -21.49 15.97 33.12
C GLU A 107 -20.32 16.94 32.88
N TYR A 108 -19.15 16.64 33.42
CA TYR A 108 -17.93 17.42 33.20
C TYR A 108 -17.53 17.44 31.71
N ALA A 109 -17.61 16.31 31.03
CA ALA A 109 -17.30 16.24 29.60
C ALA A 109 -18.28 17.08 28.76
N VAL A 110 -19.58 17.04 29.09
CA VAL A 110 -20.61 17.86 28.43
C VAL A 110 -20.38 19.35 28.71
N GLU A 111 -20.05 19.74 29.95
CA GLU A 111 -19.81 21.14 30.33
C GLU A 111 -18.64 21.76 29.54
N LYS A 112 -17.57 20.99 29.29
CA LYS A 112 -16.39 21.42 28.51
C LYS A 112 -16.63 21.43 27.01
N ALA A 113 -17.60 20.68 26.53
CA ALA A 113 -17.81 20.49 25.09
C ALA A 113 -18.33 21.77 24.40
N LYS A 114 -17.79 22.06 23.23
CA LYS A 114 -18.24 23.13 22.31
C LYS A 114 -18.96 22.59 21.09
N LYS A 115 -18.71 21.33 20.73
CA LYS A 115 -19.29 20.60 19.59
C LYS A 115 -19.74 19.23 20.06
N PRO A 116 -20.64 18.55 19.33
CA PRO A 116 -20.95 17.13 19.59
C PRO A 116 -19.67 16.29 19.54
N PHE A 117 -19.57 15.31 20.42
CA PHE A 117 -18.37 14.49 20.57
C PHE A 117 -18.72 13.05 20.96
N ALA A 118 -17.84 12.11 20.61
CA ALA A 118 -17.88 10.77 21.18
C ALA A 118 -17.15 10.78 22.52
N TYR A 119 -17.77 10.24 23.55
CA TYR A 119 -17.20 10.24 24.90
C TYR A 119 -15.89 9.45 24.95
N GLY A 120 -14.83 10.07 25.46
CA GLY A 120 -13.49 9.49 25.59
C GLY A 120 -12.58 9.69 24.37
N GLU A 121 -13.00 10.44 23.33
CA GLU A 121 -12.10 10.76 22.23
C GLU A 121 -10.78 11.39 22.71
N PRO A 122 -9.61 11.00 22.10
CA PRO A 122 -9.44 10.20 20.86
C PRO A 122 -9.57 8.68 21.03
N ASN A 123 -9.71 8.17 22.27
CA ASN A 123 -9.93 6.77 22.57
C ASN A 123 -11.34 6.58 23.15
N PRO A 124 -12.39 6.51 22.31
CA PRO A 124 -13.76 6.46 22.77
C PRO A 124 -14.04 5.15 23.53
N ILE A 125 -14.97 5.23 24.50
CA ILE A 125 -15.50 4.03 25.13
C ILE A 125 -16.28 3.24 24.06
N GLU A 126 -16.02 1.94 23.96
CA GLU A 126 -16.77 1.05 23.09
C GLU A 126 -17.96 0.45 23.83
N LEU A 127 -19.16 0.62 23.26
CA LEU A 127 -20.39 0.12 23.82
C LEU A 127 -20.69 -1.28 23.30
N THR A 128 -21.30 -2.11 24.14
CA THR A 128 -21.89 -3.36 23.67
C THR A 128 -23.25 -3.12 23.01
N LYS A 129 -23.70 -4.02 22.12
CA LYS A 129 -25.04 -3.93 21.51
C LYS A 129 -26.16 -3.75 22.53
N PRO A 130 -26.23 -4.50 23.67
CA PRO A 130 -27.24 -4.29 24.69
C PRO A 130 -27.17 -2.91 25.37
N GLN A 131 -25.95 -2.33 25.52
CA GLN A 131 -25.80 -0.96 26.04
C GLN A 131 -26.34 0.07 25.03
N MET A 132 -26.04 -0.09 23.73
CA MET A 132 -26.58 0.78 22.69
C MET A 132 -28.11 0.79 22.68
N GLU A 133 -28.73 -0.39 22.72
CA GLU A 133 -30.19 -0.53 22.74
C GLU A 133 -30.81 0.14 23.97
N LYS A 134 -30.21 -0.05 25.16
CA LYS A 134 -30.69 0.57 26.40
C LYS A 134 -30.55 2.09 26.35
N ILE A 135 -29.40 2.63 25.89
CA ILE A 135 -29.18 4.08 25.81
C ILE A 135 -30.16 4.71 24.84
N ASN A 136 -30.29 4.15 23.62
CA ASN A 136 -31.21 4.69 22.62
C ASN A 136 -32.68 4.55 23.03
N GLY A 137 -33.01 3.50 23.81
CA GLY A 137 -34.35 3.28 24.38
C GLY A 137 -34.77 4.33 25.40
N LEU A 138 -33.83 5.04 26.04
CA LEU A 138 -34.12 6.15 26.95
C LEU A 138 -34.61 7.40 26.22
N GLN A 139 -34.38 7.53 24.93
CA GLN A 139 -34.77 8.67 24.08
C GLN A 139 -34.38 10.04 24.66
N ILE A 140 -33.22 10.11 25.33
CA ILE A 140 -32.70 11.37 25.91
C ILE A 140 -32.21 12.24 24.73
N PRO A 141 -32.79 13.46 24.55
CA PRO A 141 -32.33 14.37 23.50
C PRO A 141 -30.85 14.70 23.66
N GLY A 142 -30.06 14.47 22.59
CA GLY A 142 -28.61 14.76 22.62
C GLY A 142 -27.73 13.66 23.17
N VAL A 143 -28.28 12.49 23.50
CA VAL A 143 -27.54 11.28 23.89
C VAL A 143 -27.83 10.19 22.87
N PHE A 144 -26.79 9.66 22.20
CA PHE A 144 -26.92 8.62 21.17
C PHE A 144 -25.84 7.56 21.32
N ALA A 145 -26.23 6.33 21.17
CA ALA A 145 -25.33 5.19 21.01
C ALA A 145 -25.37 4.75 19.54
N VAL A 146 -24.28 5.00 18.78
CA VAL A 146 -24.21 4.78 17.33
C VAL A 146 -22.84 4.27 16.92
N GLU A 147 -22.79 3.62 15.74
CA GLU A 147 -21.53 3.29 15.09
C GLU A 147 -20.87 4.55 14.52
N LYS A 148 -19.60 4.79 14.87
CA LYS A 148 -18.79 5.84 14.29
C LYS A 148 -17.52 5.24 13.71
N LYS A 149 -17.18 5.66 12.49
CA LYS A 149 -16.01 5.20 11.74
C LYS A 149 -14.77 5.98 12.15
N TYR A 150 -13.72 5.26 12.51
CA TYR A 150 -12.42 5.79 12.89
C TYR A 150 -11.34 5.29 11.96
N HIS A 151 -10.39 6.15 11.64
CA HIS A 151 -9.16 5.74 10.97
C HIS A 151 -8.32 4.88 11.92
N LEU A 152 -7.78 3.75 11.45
CA LEU A 152 -6.89 2.91 12.26
C LEU A 152 -5.57 3.64 12.51
N VAL A 153 -5.11 3.65 13.77
CA VAL A 153 -3.88 4.35 14.18
C VAL A 153 -2.64 3.68 13.60
N GLN A 154 -2.67 2.34 13.50
CA GLN A 154 -1.63 1.56 12.85
C GLN A 154 -2.20 1.05 11.52
N ASN A 155 -1.68 1.55 10.41
CA ASN A 155 -2.03 1.03 9.09
C ASN A 155 -1.04 -0.07 8.72
N PRO A 156 -1.45 -1.33 8.72
CA PRO A 156 -0.62 -2.40 8.18
C PRO A 156 -0.38 -2.14 6.69
N ALA A 157 0.76 -2.60 6.18
CA ALA A 157 1.17 -2.38 4.79
C ALA A 157 1.13 -0.89 4.37
N GLU A 158 1.52 0.02 5.25
CA GLU A 158 1.32 1.47 5.11
C GLU A 158 1.79 2.06 3.78
N HIS A 159 2.95 1.62 3.25
CA HIS A 159 3.45 2.08 1.95
C HIS A 159 2.68 1.49 0.77
N LEU A 160 2.13 0.28 0.91
CA LEU A 160 1.34 -0.37 -0.12
C LEU A 160 -0.06 0.27 -0.19
N ILE A 161 -0.72 0.38 0.95
CA ILE A 161 -2.04 1.04 1.04
C ILE A 161 -1.89 2.53 0.71
N GLY A 162 -0.90 3.20 1.31
CA GLY A 162 -0.64 4.62 1.09
C GLY A 162 -1.38 5.51 2.07
N ILE A 163 -1.35 6.81 1.79
CA ILE A 163 -1.95 7.84 2.63
C ILE A 163 -2.98 8.67 1.86
N THR A 164 -3.92 9.21 2.60
CA THR A 164 -4.92 10.19 2.14
C THR A 164 -4.63 11.57 2.72
N GLY A 165 -5.17 12.60 2.11
CA GLY A 165 -5.07 13.97 2.62
C GLY A 165 -6.09 14.91 1.98
N GLU A 166 -6.38 16.03 2.64
CA GLU A 166 -7.15 17.11 2.07
C GLU A 166 -6.28 17.90 1.09
N ASN A 167 -6.69 17.95 -0.17
CA ASN A 167 -6.01 18.72 -1.21
C ASN A 167 -7.02 19.18 -2.26
N GLU A 168 -7.56 20.38 -2.08
CA GLU A 168 -8.60 20.93 -2.95
C GLU A 168 -8.13 21.06 -4.40
N THR A 169 -6.90 21.51 -4.63
CA THR A 169 -6.35 21.63 -5.99
C THR A 169 -6.29 20.27 -6.69
N LEU A 170 -5.80 19.25 -6.01
CA LEU A 170 -5.72 17.89 -6.54
C LEU A 170 -7.13 17.31 -6.77
N LEU A 171 -8.06 17.53 -5.83
CA LEU A 171 -9.45 17.10 -5.93
C LEU A 171 -10.12 17.67 -7.19
N ARG A 172 -10.05 18.99 -7.39
CA ARG A 172 -10.66 19.66 -8.54
C ARG A 172 -10.00 19.26 -9.87
N ASN A 173 -8.70 19.05 -9.88
CA ASN A 173 -7.99 18.60 -11.08
C ASN A 173 -8.31 17.17 -11.48
N ARG A 174 -8.50 16.26 -10.51
CA ARG A 174 -8.83 14.84 -10.79
C ARG A 174 -10.31 14.65 -11.10
N TYR A 175 -11.17 15.41 -10.44
CA TYR A 175 -12.63 15.21 -10.45
C TYR A 175 -13.38 16.52 -10.72
N PRO A 176 -13.15 17.17 -11.88
CA PRO A 176 -13.72 18.49 -12.16
C PRO A 176 -15.25 18.46 -12.22
N ASP A 177 -15.83 17.33 -12.61
CA ASP A 177 -17.27 17.16 -12.81
C ASP A 177 -18.02 16.63 -11.56
N LYS A 178 -17.29 16.36 -10.46
CA LYS A 178 -17.90 15.86 -9.22
C LYS A 178 -18.07 16.99 -8.18
N GLU A 179 -19.29 17.13 -7.68
CA GLU A 179 -19.62 18.08 -6.60
C GLU A 179 -19.15 17.54 -5.24
N LEU A 180 -17.84 17.63 -4.99
CA LEU A 180 -17.23 17.17 -3.75
C LEU A 180 -16.83 18.36 -2.87
N SER A 181 -16.97 18.19 -1.55
CA SER A 181 -16.49 19.18 -0.56
C SER A 181 -14.98 19.38 -0.66
N SER A 182 -14.48 20.62 -0.50
CA SER A 182 -13.05 20.92 -0.44
C SER A 182 -12.30 20.15 0.67
N GLN A 183 -13.01 19.65 1.67
CA GLN A 183 -12.50 18.81 2.76
C GLN A 183 -12.55 17.32 2.46
N THR A 184 -12.89 16.92 1.22
CA THR A 184 -12.89 15.51 0.84
C THR A 184 -11.46 14.98 0.80
N MET A 185 -11.23 13.89 1.55
CA MET A 185 -9.94 13.18 1.53
C MET A 185 -9.72 12.53 0.18
N VAL A 186 -8.55 12.76 -0.41
CA VAL A 186 -8.10 12.14 -1.67
C VAL A 186 -6.89 11.26 -1.42
N GLY A 187 -6.75 10.19 -2.18
CA GLY A 187 -5.59 9.32 -2.14
C GLY A 187 -4.35 10.02 -2.71
N LEU A 188 -3.29 10.09 -1.92
CA LEU A 188 -2.05 10.78 -2.28
C LEU A 188 -0.98 9.80 -2.78
N THR A 189 -0.89 8.63 -2.19
CA THR A 189 0.11 7.60 -2.51
C THR A 189 -0.48 6.19 -2.48
N GLY A 190 0.30 5.20 -2.92
CA GLY A 190 -0.06 3.78 -2.83
C GLY A 190 -1.37 3.43 -3.51
N MET A 191 -2.04 2.41 -2.99
CA MET A 191 -3.36 1.98 -3.47
C MET A 191 -4.46 3.00 -3.20
N GLU A 192 -4.35 3.82 -2.15
CA GLU A 192 -5.25 4.95 -1.92
C GLU A 192 -5.30 5.89 -3.14
N LYS A 193 -4.14 6.12 -3.80
CA LYS A 193 -4.07 6.90 -5.02
C LYS A 193 -4.58 6.14 -6.25
N SER A 194 -4.24 4.85 -6.40
CA SER A 194 -4.64 4.06 -7.56
C SER A 194 -6.15 3.80 -7.59
N PHE A 195 -6.76 3.56 -6.44
CA PHE A 195 -8.19 3.27 -6.29
C PHE A 195 -9.03 4.46 -5.85
N ASP A 196 -8.47 5.68 -5.84
CA ASP A 196 -9.08 6.87 -5.24
C ASP A 196 -10.51 7.12 -5.74
N GLU A 197 -10.76 6.99 -7.05
CA GLU A 197 -12.08 7.25 -7.62
C GLU A 197 -13.16 6.28 -7.12
N PHE A 198 -12.80 5.00 -6.91
CA PHE A 198 -13.72 4.01 -6.34
C PHE A 198 -14.04 4.30 -4.88
N LEU A 199 -13.06 4.86 -4.15
CA LEU A 199 -13.17 5.14 -2.72
C LEU A 199 -13.82 6.49 -2.39
N LEU A 200 -14.11 7.33 -3.39
CA LEU A 200 -14.75 8.62 -3.18
C LEU A 200 -16.10 8.47 -2.48
N PRO A 201 -16.44 9.39 -1.57
CA PRO A 201 -17.72 9.36 -0.86
C PRO A 201 -18.89 9.70 -1.79
N ASP A 202 -20.01 8.98 -1.64
CA ASP A 202 -21.32 9.28 -2.22
C ASP A 202 -22.25 9.99 -1.21
N GLY A 203 -21.69 10.55 -0.15
CA GLY A 203 -22.36 11.23 0.95
C GLY A 203 -21.72 10.89 2.29
N LYS A 204 -22.15 11.61 3.33
CA LYS A 204 -21.66 11.44 4.71
C LYS A 204 -22.78 10.92 5.60
N SER A 205 -22.46 9.99 6.52
CA SER A 205 -23.38 9.65 7.61
C SER A 205 -23.16 10.61 8.77
N LYS A 206 -24.22 11.25 9.24
CA LYS A 206 -24.14 12.25 10.31
C LYS A 206 -25.40 12.33 11.15
N LEU A 207 -25.22 12.74 12.41
CA LEU A 207 -26.29 13.21 13.27
C LEU A 207 -26.41 14.72 13.11
N VAL A 208 -27.60 15.23 12.83
CA VAL A 208 -27.89 16.66 12.68
C VAL A 208 -28.92 17.08 13.69
N TYR A 209 -28.62 18.14 14.42
CA TYR A 209 -29.51 18.76 15.39
C TYR A 209 -29.67 20.25 15.10
N HIS A 210 -30.93 20.73 15.08
CA HIS A 210 -31.20 22.15 14.89
C HIS A 210 -31.14 22.90 16.22
N VAL A 211 -30.43 24.03 16.21
CA VAL A 211 -30.20 24.87 17.39
C VAL A 211 -30.73 26.28 17.16
N ASP A 212 -31.11 26.95 18.24
CA ASP A 212 -31.46 28.36 18.23
C ASP A 212 -30.21 29.26 18.13
N ALA A 213 -30.40 30.57 18.08
CA ALA A 213 -29.33 31.55 18.01
C ALA A 213 -28.37 31.53 19.22
N THR A 214 -28.76 30.91 20.33
CA THR A 214 -27.95 30.75 21.55
C THR A 214 -27.29 29.38 21.66
N GLY A 215 -27.48 28.50 20.64
CA GLY A 215 -26.97 27.15 20.61
C GLY A 215 -27.77 26.16 21.48
N GLY A 216 -28.97 26.53 21.92
CA GLY A 216 -29.92 25.65 22.59
C GLY A 216 -30.72 24.81 21.60
N PRO A 217 -31.25 23.63 22.02
CA PRO A 217 -32.03 22.79 21.14
C PRO A 217 -33.35 23.46 20.75
N LEU A 218 -33.72 23.34 19.47
CA LEU A 218 -35.08 23.71 19.06
C LEU A 218 -36.03 22.58 19.47
N PHE A 219 -36.84 22.84 20.49
CA PHE A 219 -37.80 21.85 21.00
C PHE A 219 -38.81 21.43 19.94
N GLY A 220 -39.11 20.13 19.90
CA GLY A 220 -40.02 19.51 18.92
C GLY A 220 -39.37 19.06 17.61
N ILE A 221 -38.06 19.31 17.44
CA ILE A 221 -37.28 18.77 16.31
C ILE A 221 -36.33 17.71 16.86
N ASN A 222 -36.57 16.46 16.48
CA ASN A 222 -35.68 15.35 16.82
C ASN A 222 -34.36 15.44 16.07
N VAL A 223 -33.30 14.87 16.66
CA VAL A 223 -32.04 14.64 15.93
C VAL A 223 -32.34 13.83 14.69
N LYS A 224 -31.83 14.30 13.56
CA LYS A 224 -31.96 13.61 12.29
C LYS A 224 -30.70 12.83 12.04
N TYR A 225 -30.84 11.50 11.92
CA TYR A 225 -29.82 10.65 11.36
C TYR A 225 -29.88 10.75 9.82
N VAL A 226 -28.78 11.20 9.22
CA VAL A 226 -28.67 11.39 7.78
C VAL A 226 -27.68 10.34 7.28
N GLU A 227 -28.13 9.50 6.37
CA GLU A 227 -27.31 8.55 5.64
C GLU A 227 -27.19 8.95 4.17
N PRO A 228 -26.16 8.48 3.46
CA PRO A 228 -26.08 8.60 2.00
C PRO A 228 -27.35 8.03 1.33
N ALA A 229 -27.76 8.65 0.24
CA ALA A 229 -28.97 8.23 -0.49
C ALA A 229 -28.81 6.82 -1.09
N ASN A 230 -27.59 6.46 -1.46
CA ASN A 230 -27.28 5.15 -2.04
C ASN A 230 -26.79 4.16 -0.96
N PRO A 231 -27.58 3.13 -0.61
CA PRO A 231 -27.23 2.17 0.44
C PRO A 231 -26.08 1.22 0.04
N PHE A 232 -25.71 1.16 -1.24
CA PHE A 232 -24.60 0.34 -1.73
C PHE A 232 -23.22 0.96 -1.49
N TYR A 233 -23.18 2.29 -1.28
CA TYR A 233 -21.93 3.02 -1.03
C TYR A 233 -21.65 3.22 0.47
N PRO A 234 -20.38 3.43 0.83
CA PRO A 234 -19.19 3.40 -0.02
C PRO A 234 -18.84 2.00 -0.49
N VAL A 235 -18.09 1.91 -1.61
CA VAL A 235 -17.50 0.64 -2.03
C VAL A 235 -16.20 0.39 -1.27
N ASN A 236 -15.82 -0.88 -1.16
CA ASN A 236 -14.58 -1.31 -0.50
C ASN A 236 -13.68 -2.03 -1.51
N ILE A 237 -12.38 -1.93 -1.30
CA ILE A 237 -11.38 -2.68 -2.07
C ILE A 237 -10.95 -3.89 -1.25
N LYS A 238 -11.33 -5.08 -1.69
CA LYS A 238 -10.86 -6.31 -1.08
C LYS A 238 -9.48 -6.65 -1.60
N THR A 239 -8.48 -6.59 -0.72
CA THR A 239 -7.10 -6.93 -1.06
C THR A 239 -6.87 -8.43 -1.00
N THR A 240 -5.69 -8.86 -1.44
CA THR A 240 -5.21 -10.24 -1.32
C THR A 240 -4.38 -10.46 -0.05
N LEU A 241 -4.12 -9.39 0.71
CA LEU A 241 -3.31 -9.44 1.92
C LEU A 241 -3.93 -10.37 2.97
N ASP A 242 -3.08 -11.19 3.58
CA ASP A 242 -3.44 -12.01 4.74
C ASP A 242 -3.15 -11.23 6.03
N PRO A 243 -4.12 -11.01 6.93
CA PRO A 243 -3.92 -10.21 8.13
C PRO A 243 -2.84 -10.76 9.05
N ASN A 244 -2.77 -12.09 9.21
CA ASN A 244 -1.80 -12.73 10.08
C ASN A 244 -0.40 -12.68 9.48
N LEU A 245 -0.26 -13.04 8.19
CA LEU A 245 1.02 -13.03 7.49
C LEU A 245 1.58 -11.61 7.35
N GLN A 246 0.74 -10.61 7.04
CA GLN A 246 1.18 -9.22 6.99
C GLN A 246 1.73 -8.77 8.34
N THR A 247 0.99 -9.03 9.43
CA THR A 247 1.41 -8.65 10.79
C THR A 247 2.72 -9.32 11.20
N VAL A 248 2.84 -10.61 10.96
CA VAL A 248 4.05 -11.38 11.29
C VAL A 248 5.26 -10.90 10.49
N VAL A 249 5.10 -10.67 9.19
CA VAL A 249 6.21 -10.18 8.34
C VAL A 249 6.65 -8.78 8.77
N GLU A 250 5.74 -7.88 9.14
CA GLU A 250 6.08 -6.55 9.69
C GLU A 250 6.91 -6.68 10.97
N GLN A 251 6.44 -7.49 11.92
CA GLN A 251 7.14 -7.72 13.19
C GLN A 251 8.56 -8.28 12.97
N LEU A 252 8.71 -9.25 12.07
CA LEU A 252 10.01 -9.85 11.76
C LEU A 252 10.94 -8.86 11.05
N VAL A 253 10.44 -8.04 10.13
CA VAL A 253 11.23 -6.98 9.48
C VAL A 253 11.79 -6.01 10.52
N ASP A 254 10.97 -5.63 11.51
CA ASP A 254 11.38 -4.73 12.59
C ASP A 254 12.36 -5.41 13.57
N GLN A 255 12.09 -6.66 13.97
CA GLN A 255 12.97 -7.45 14.86
C GLN A 255 14.36 -7.68 14.25
N HIS A 256 14.43 -7.88 12.92
CA HIS A 256 15.70 -8.00 12.22
C HIS A 256 16.41 -6.65 11.97
N GLY A 257 15.83 -5.53 12.42
CA GLY A 257 16.40 -4.19 12.28
C GLY A 257 16.62 -3.81 10.81
N ILE A 258 15.63 -4.05 9.95
CA ILE A 258 15.69 -3.61 8.57
C ILE A 258 15.34 -2.12 8.51
N GLU A 259 16.36 -1.27 8.59
CA GLU A 259 16.17 0.18 8.53
C GLU A 259 15.71 0.66 7.15
N ARG A 260 16.16 -0.02 6.08
CA ARG A 260 15.80 0.26 4.70
C ARG A 260 15.68 -1.04 3.91
N GLY A 261 14.51 -1.28 3.29
CA GLY A 261 14.22 -2.52 2.57
C GLY A 261 12.92 -3.15 3.05
N GLY A 262 12.84 -4.48 3.12
CA GLY A 262 11.64 -5.18 3.57
C GLY A 262 11.48 -6.56 2.97
N ALA A 263 10.20 -6.96 2.75
CA ALA A 263 9.85 -8.26 2.22
C ALA A 263 8.60 -8.21 1.34
N VAL A 264 8.54 -9.13 0.37
CA VAL A 264 7.37 -9.40 -0.47
C VAL A 264 7.09 -10.90 -0.46
N LEU A 265 5.87 -11.27 -0.09
CA LEU A 265 5.36 -12.65 -0.09
C LEU A 265 4.23 -12.78 -1.10
N ILE A 266 4.36 -13.72 -2.04
CA ILE A 266 3.37 -14.02 -3.09
C ILE A 266 2.87 -15.45 -2.92
N ASP A 267 1.56 -15.65 -3.04
CA ASP A 267 0.94 -16.95 -3.28
C ASP A 267 1.20 -17.36 -4.74
N ILE A 268 1.82 -18.52 -4.95
CA ILE A 268 2.24 -18.94 -6.30
C ILE A 268 1.05 -19.37 -7.16
N GLU A 269 0.02 -19.97 -6.57
CA GLU A 269 -1.14 -20.49 -7.30
C GLU A 269 -1.95 -19.33 -7.91
N THR A 270 -2.25 -18.31 -7.10
CA THR A 270 -3.09 -17.18 -7.51
C THR A 270 -2.31 -15.95 -7.98
N ASN A 271 -1.00 -16.00 -7.92
CA ASN A 271 -0.06 -14.89 -8.14
C ASN A 271 -0.45 -13.60 -7.41
N SER A 272 -0.83 -13.73 -6.15
CA SER A 272 -1.36 -12.66 -5.33
C SER A 272 -0.42 -12.31 -4.17
N VAL A 273 -0.29 -11.02 -3.86
CA VAL A 273 0.49 -10.57 -2.71
C VAL A 273 -0.24 -10.93 -1.42
N LEU A 274 0.39 -11.73 -0.57
CA LEU A 274 -0.10 -12.07 0.77
C LEU A 274 0.42 -11.12 1.85
N ALA A 275 1.65 -10.63 1.68
CA ALA A 275 2.25 -9.61 2.54
C ALA A 275 3.27 -8.78 1.77
N MET A 276 3.33 -7.49 2.07
CA MET A 276 4.34 -6.57 1.53
C MET A 276 4.70 -5.54 2.59
N VAL A 277 5.99 -5.48 2.94
CA VAL A 277 6.51 -4.60 3.97
C VAL A 277 7.66 -3.78 3.42
N SER A 278 7.60 -2.47 3.60
CA SER A 278 8.67 -1.52 3.25
C SER A 278 9.11 -0.74 4.49
N ARG A 279 10.41 -0.44 4.57
CA ARG A 279 11.02 0.39 5.61
C ARG A 279 11.97 1.42 4.97
N PRO A 280 12.18 2.61 5.59
CA PRO A 280 11.67 3.02 6.91
C PRO A 280 10.16 3.20 6.92
N ALA A 281 9.54 3.15 8.11
CA ALA A 281 8.12 3.45 8.31
C ALA A 281 7.81 4.91 7.94
N ILE A 282 6.57 5.18 7.51
CA ILE A 282 6.13 6.52 7.14
C ILE A 282 6.09 7.41 8.40
N ASN A 283 6.81 8.52 8.36
CA ASN A 283 6.71 9.53 9.41
C ASN A 283 5.37 10.26 9.28
N LYS A 284 4.45 10.05 10.22
CA LYS A 284 3.11 10.64 10.20
C LYS A 284 3.09 12.16 10.32
N ASP A 285 4.10 12.75 10.97
CA ASP A 285 4.20 14.20 11.15
C ASP A 285 4.72 14.90 9.88
N ASP A 286 5.55 14.22 9.09
CA ASP A 286 6.10 14.73 7.82
C ASP A 286 6.24 13.58 6.80
N PRO A 287 5.12 13.10 6.24
CA PRO A 287 5.11 11.89 5.42
C PRO A 287 5.81 12.04 4.07
N PHE A 288 6.01 13.27 3.60
CA PHE A 288 6.65 13.54 2.31
C PHE A 288 8.14 13.87 2.40
N ASN A 289 8.72 13.81 3.60
CA ASN A 289 10.16 14.04 3.80
C ASN A 289 11.00 12.91 3.20
N LYS A 290 11.65 13.21 2.09
CA LYS A 290 12.46 12.24 1.34
C LYS A 290 13.72 11.79 2.10
N GLU A 291 14.25 12.61 3.00
CA GLU A 291 15.43 12.27 3.82
C GLU A 291 15.12 11.09 4.76
N ASN A 292 13.86 11.00 5.23
CA ASN A 292 13.37 9.93 6.08
C ASN A 292 12.69 8.79 5.30
N GLY A 293 12.93 8.69 3.98
CA GLY A 293 12.34 7.65 3.13
C GLY A 293 10.98 8.03 2.52
N GLY A 294 10.28 9.02 3.10
CA GLY A 294 8.99 9.49 2.58
C GLY A 294 7.93 8.39 2.52
N THR A 295 7.06 8.48 1.53
CA THR A 295 5.96 7.52 1.29
C THR A 295 6.29 6.47 0.22
N GLU A 296 7.56 6.36 -0.20
CA GLU A 296 7.96 5.44 -1.26
C GLU A 296 7.94 3.99 -0.79
N ASN A 297 7.18 3.14 -1.47
CA ASN A 297 7.24 1.70 -1.27
C ASN A 297 8.48 1.12 -1.97
N LEU A 298 9.53 0.80 -1.22
CA LEU A 298 10.79 0.28 -1.77
C LEU A 298 10.65 -1.10 -2.41
N MET A 299 9.57 -1.82 -2.13
CA MET A 299 9.27 -3.11 -2.76
C MET A 299 8.80 -2.94 -4.22
N LEU A 300 8.39 -1.73 -4.58
CA LEU A 300 7.96 -1.33 -5.93
C LEU A 300 9.00 -0.46 -6.65
N LYS A 301 10.16 -0.21 -6.04
CA LYS A 301 11.25 0.60 -6.60
C LYS A 301 12.37 -0.28 -7.15
N GLU A 302 12.90 0.09 -8.32
CA GLU A 302 14.02 -0.63 -8.93
C GLU A 302 15.28 -0.56 -8.05
N GLN A 303 15.92 -1.70 -7.85
CA GLN A 303 17.13 -1.86 -7.04
C GLN A 303 18.15 -2.72 -7.78
N ILE A 304 19.45 -2.54 -7.50
CA ILE A 304 20.49 -3.44 -8.01
C ILE A 304 20.34 -4.78 -7.29
N ILE A 305 20.09 -5.85 -8.07
CA ILE A 305 19.75 -7.18 -7.53
C ILE A 305 20.96 -8.11 -7.35
N GLY A 306 22.10 -7.77 -7.92
CA GLY A 306 23.31 -8.55 -7.81
C GLY A 306 23.13 -9.99 -8.29
N SER A 307 23.75 -10.91 -7.59
CA SER A 307 23.78 -12.34 -7.97
C SER A 307 22.42 -13.05 -8.10
N VAL A 308 21.31 -12.41 -7.76
CA VAL A 308 19.97 -12.94 -8.09
C VAL A 308 19.80 -13.02 -9.62
N PHE A 309 20.37 -12.09 -10.37
CA PHE A 309 20.33 -12.08 -11.83
C PHE A 309 21.02 -13.30 -12.48
N LYS A 310 21.92 -13.98 -11.78
CA LYS A 310 22.53 -15.23 -12.26
C LYS A 310 21.49 -16.31 -12.58
N THR A 311 20.30 -16.21 -12.01
CA THR A 311 19.15 -17.06 -12.34
C THR A 311 18.71 -16.86 -13.81
N VAL A 312 18.72 -15.62 -14.31
CA VAL A 312 18.43 -15.29 -15.71
C VAL A 312 19.50 -15.84 -16.64
N VAL A 313 20.77 -15.60 -16.29
CA VAL A 313 21.91 -16.14 -17.07
C VAL A 313 21.86 -17.66 -17.11
N THR A 314 21.49 -18.32 -16.01
CA THR A 314 21.34 -19.77 -15.92
C THR A 314 20.22 -20.28 -16.84
N ALA A 315 19.08 -19.59 -16.91
CA ALA A 315 17.98 -19.96 -17.80
C ALA A 315 18.45 -19.97 -19.26
N ALA A 316 19.10 -18.89 -19.68
CA ALA A 316 19.71 -18.84 -21.02
C ALA A 316 20.79 -19.93 -21.23
N ALA A 317 21.68 -20.13 -20.26
CA ALA A 317 22.73 -21.12 -20.34
C ALA A 317 22.20 -22.56 -20.50
N ILE A 318 21.05 -22.88 -19.89
CA ILE A 318 20.39 -24.18 -20.05
C ILE A 318 19.91 -24.36 -21.49
N ASP A 319 19.21 -23.41 -22.06
CA ASP A 319 18.60 -23.49 -23.39
C ASP A 319 19.66 -23.46 -24.52
N TYR A 320 20.81 -22.80 -24.28
CA TYR A 320 21.96 -22.76 -25.20
C TYR A 320 23.01 -23.82 -24.88
N GLU A 321 22.71 -24.84 -24.06
CA GLU A 321 23.55 -26.01 -23.74
C GLU A 321 24.93 -25.66 -23.13
N LEU A 322 25.06 -24.50 -22.48
CA LEU A 322 26.30 -24.04 -21.84
C LEU A 322 26.52 -24.61 -20.43
N THR A 323 25.59 -25.43 -19.93
CA THR A 323 25.60 -26.00 -18.57
C THR A 323 26.18 -27.43 -18.53
N ASN A 324 27.09 -27.79 -19.45
CA ASN A 324 27.70 -29.14 -19.50
C ASN A 324 28.35 -29.49 -18.15
N PRO A 325 27.93 -30.60 -17.47
CA PRO A 325 28.46 -30.99 -16.16
C PRO A 325 29.98 -31.25 -16.13
N SER A 326 30.57 -31.64 -17.29
CA SER A 326 32.01 -31.87 -17.40
C SER A 326 32.84 -30.59 -17.50
N ARG A 327 32.19 -29.47 -17.79
CA ARG A 327 32.86 -28.17 -17.92
C ARG A 327 33.22 -27.61 -16.53
N GLN A 328 34.45 -27.16 -16.43
CA GLN A 328 34.98 -26.57 -15.18
C GLN A 328 35.24 -25.08 -15.37
N PHE A 329 35.01 -24.31 -14.32
CA PHE A 329 35.21 -22.86 -14.25
C PHE A 329 36.17 -22.52 -13.10
N ASP A 330 37.16 -21.67 -13.37
CA ASP A 330 38.09 -21.22 -12.33
C ASP A 330 37.47 -20.12 -11.44
N CYS A 331 36.90 -20.54 -10.33
CA CYS A 331 36.27 -19.67 -9.37
C CYS A 331 37.25 -19.02 -8.36
N SER A 332 38.54 -19.02 -8.70
CA SER A 332 39.57 -18.21 -8.04
C SER A 332 39.97 -16.97 -8.86
N LYS A 333 39.20 -16.66 -9.91
CA LYS A 333 39.41 -15.49 -10.76
C LYS A 333 38.26 -14.51 -10.68
N THR A 334 38.59 -13.23 -10.85
CA THR A 334 37.62 -12.14 -11.04
C THR A 334 36.92 -12.26 -12.41
N ILE A 335 35.94 -11.41 -12.68
CA ILE A 335 35.24 -11.31 -13.97
C ILE A 335 36.15 -10.86 -15.12
N THR A 336 37.31 -10.26 -14.81
CA THR A 336 38.35 -9.85 -15.79
C THR A 336 39.42 -10.94 -16.02
N GLY A 337 39.38 -12.04 -15.22
CA GLY A 337 40.32 -13.15 -15.33
C GLY A 337 41.55 -13.06 -14.42
N GLU A 338 41.69 -11.97 -13.66
CA GLU A 338 42.74 -11.81 -12.67
C GLU A 338 42.45 -12.65 -11.40
N PRO A 339 43.46 -13.03 -10.60
CA PRO A 339 43.26 -13.72 -9.34
C PRO A 339 42.32 -12.91 -8.41
N ASP A 340 41.30 -13.57 -7.86
CA ASP A 340 40.38 -12.93 -6.95
C ASP A 340 40.95 -12.92 -5.53
N PRO A 341 41.15 -11.75 -4.88
CA PRO A 341 41.73 -11.68 -3.54
C PRO A 341 40.80 -12.22 -2.44
N LEU A 342 39.50 -12.30 -2.71
CA LEU A 342 38.47 -12.67 -1.73
C LEU A 342 37.96 -14.11 -1.90
N PHE A 343 37.87 -14.59 -3.14
CA PHE A 343 37.25 -15.87 -3.45
C PHE A 343 38.26 -16.83 -4.13
N GLN A 344 38.74 -17.81 -3.39
CA GLN A 344 39.71 -18.82 -3.82
C GLN A 344 39.05 -20.20 -3.83
N TYR A 345 38.07 -20.39 -4.75
CA TYR A 345 37.25 -21.61 -4.76
C TYR A 345 37.82 -22.74 -5.65
N GLY A 346 38.80 -22.44 -6.50
CA GLY A 346 39.36 -23.38 -7.45
C GLY A 346 38.42 -23.69 -8.62
N MET A 347 38.65 -24.84 -9.25
CA MET A 347 37.86 -25.31 -10.38
C MET A 347 36.54 -25.90 -9.90
N LEU A 348 35.42 -25.39 -10.41
CA LEU A 348 34.07 -25.83 -10.08
C LEU A 348 33.27 -26.14 -11.34
N ASP A 349 32.41 -27.16 -11.26
CA ASP A 349 31.38 -27.40 -12.27
C ASP A 349 30.32 -26.31 -12.25
N PHE A 350 29.41 -26.33 -13.24
CA PHE A 350 28.36 -25.28 -13.33
C PHE A 350 27.42 -25.26 -12.12
N SER A 351 26.97 -26.43 -11.65
CA SER A 351 26.00 -26.53 -10.54
C SER A 351 26.62 -25.99 -9.24
N THR A 352 27.83 -26.38 -8.92
CA THR A 352 28.57 -25.90 -7.76
C THR A 352 28.91 -24.40 -7.89
N SER A 353 29.24 -23.93 -9.10
CA SER A 353 29.46 -22.50 -9.39
C SER A 353 28.19 -21.66 -9.11
N PHE A 354 26.99 -22.15 -9.50
CA PHE A 354 25.74 -21.51 -9.23
C PHE A 354 25.43 -21.50 -7.72
N ALA A 355 25.60 -22.64 -7.05
CA ALA A 355 25.38 -22.79 -5.61
C ALA A 355 26.27 -21.84 -4.77
N ARG A 356 27.54 -21.70 -5.16
CA ARG A 356 28.54 -20.81 -4.53
C ARG A 356 28.50 -19.39 -5.07
N SER A 357 27.68 -19.14 -6.09
CA SER A 357 27.56 -17.81 -6.71
C SER A 357 28.87 -17.28 -7.33
N CYS A 358 29.65 -18.15 -8.02
CA CYS A 358 30.92 -17.80 -8.65
C CYS A 358 30.75 -16.70 -9.72
N ASN A 359 31.44 -15.57 -9.57
CA ASN A 359 31.32 -14.44 -10.50
C ASN A 359 31.94 -14.74 -11.85
N ASN A 360 33.12 -15.39 -11.89
CA ASN A 360 33.82 -15.67 -13.12
C ASN A 360 33.00 -16.58 -14.05
N THR A 361 32.32 -17.60 -13.51
CA THR A 361 31.44 -18.51 -14.30
C THR A 361 30.39 -17.71 -15.06
N PHE A 362 29.65 -16.82 -14.34
CA PHE A 362 28.51 -16.11 -14.93
C PHE A 362 28.92 -14.96 -15.84
N ALA A 363 30.07 -14.33 -15.58
CA ALA A 363 30.66 -13.36 -16.48
C ALA A 363 31.12 -14.04 -17.80
N THR A 364 31.73 -15.24 -17.72
CA THR A 364 32.15 -16.00 -18.87
C THR A 364 30.95 -16.43 -19.72
N ILE A 365 29.93 -17.02 -19.10
CA ILE A 365 28.73 -17.47 -19.83
C ILE A 365 27.96 -16.28 -20.42
N ALA A 366 27.86 -15.15 -19.73
CA ALA A 366 27.23 -13.98 -20.29
C ALA A 366 27.93 -13.46 -21.56
N LYS A 367 29.27 -13.50 -21.58
CA LYS A 367 30.05 -13.15 -22.78
C LYS A 367 29.80 -14.15 -23.90
N GLU A 368 29.77 -15.47 -23.64
CA GLU A 368 29.47 -16.49 -24.61
C GLU A 368 28.06 -16.34 -25.21
N LEU A 369 27.06 -16.09 -24.40
CA LEU A 369 25.69 -15.80 -24.84
C LEU A 369 25.64 -14.56 -25.74
N LYS A 370 26.36 -13.49 -25.38
CA LYS A 370 26.47 -12.26 -26.19
C LYS A 370 27.09 -12.55 -27.58
N GLU A 371 28.08 -13.44 -27.67
CA GLU A 371 28.68 -13.81 -28.97
C GLU A 371 27.70 -14.57 -29.89
N ILE A 372 26.68 -15.23 -29.30
CA ILE A 372 25.59 -15.86 -30.06
C ILE A 372 24.61 -14.80 -30.53
N ASP A 373 24.05 -14.02 -29.59
CA ASP A 373 23.16 -12.87 -29.83
C ASP A 373 23.21 -11.90 -28.62
N PRO A 374 23.56 -10.62 -28.83
CA PRO A 374 23.60 -9.61 -27.76
C PRO A 374 22.28 -9.41 -27.01
N ASN A 375 21.15 -9.84 -27.56
CA ASN A 375 19.82 -9.68 -26.96
C ASN A 375 19.43 -10.83 -26.01
N ILE A 376 20.16 -11.95 -25.97
CA ILE A 376 19.77 -13.14 -25.20
C ILE A 376 19.49 -12.79 -23.72
N LEU A 377 20.37 -12.07 -23.04
CA LEU A 377 20.17 -11.72 -21.64
C LEU A 377 18.90 -10.87 -21.45
N GLY A 378 18.59 -9.96 -22.40
CA GLY A 378 17.37 -9.17 -22.42
C GLY A 378 16.12 -10.02 -22.55
N ASN A 379 16.13 -10.90 -23.53
CA ASN A 379 15.01 -11.80 -23.82
C ASN A 379 14.72 -12.75 -22.63
N TYR A 380 15.76 -13.27 -21.96
CA TYR A 380 15.56 -14.12 -20.78
C TYR A 380 15.15 -13.36 -19.53
N ALA A 381 15.59 -12.10 -19.38
CA ALA A 381 15.08 -11.23 -18.32
C ALA A 381 13.59 -10.92 -18.53
N GLU A 382 13.14 -10.74 -19.78
CA GLU A 382 11.72 -10.57 -20.12
C GLU A 382 10.92 -11.85 -19.89
N LYS A 383 11.43 -13.03 -20.33
CA LYS A 383 10.80 -14.33 -20.04
C LYS A 383 10.62 -14.60 -18.55
N LEU A 384 11.43 -14.00 -17.71
CA LEU A 384 11.37 -14.06 -16.25
C LEU A 384 10.74 -12.82 -15.60
N SER A 385 10.10 -11.95 -16.40
CA SER A 385 9.37 -10.76 -15.94
C SER A 385 10.20 -9.78 -15.11
N LEU A 386 11.52 -9.72 -15.32
CA LEU A 386 12.40 -8.76 -14.63
C LEU A 386 12.49 -7.40 -15.34
N THR A 387 12.10 -7.32 -16.61
CA THR A 387 11.98 -6.08 -17.38
C THR A 387 10.51 -5.67 -17.46
N GLY A 388 10.21 -4.39 -17.35
CA GLY A 388 8.82 -3.92 -17.24
C GLY A 388 8.30 -3.92 -15.81
N SER A 389 6.99 -3.81 -15.66
CA SER A 389 6.27 -3.94 -14.39
C SER A 389 5.46 -5.24 -14.37
N VAL A 390 5.32 -5.86 -13.21
CA VAL A 390 4.61 -7.14 -13.04
C VAL A 390 3.27 -7.00 -12.35
N GLY A 391 2.97 -5.83 -11.75
CA GLY A 391 1.70 -5.56 -11.11
C GLY A 391 0.55 -5.60 -12.11
N TRP A 392 -0.64 -6.00 -11.67
CA TRP A 392 -1.84 -6.14 -12.47
C TRP A 392 -2.20 -4.85 -13.22
N ILE A 393 -2.41 -4.96 -14.54
CA ILE A 393 -2.82 -3.88 -15.45
C ILE A 393 -3.97 -4.42 -16.31
N GLY A 394 -4.99 -3.58 -16.54
CA GLY A 394 -6.09 -3.95 -17.44
C GLY A 394 -7.13 -2.83 -17.56
N ASP A 395 -8.00 -2.98 -18.56
CA ASP A 395 -9.08 -2.02 -18.78
C ASP A 395 -10.25 -2.33 -17.86
N ILE A 396 -10.70 -1.30 -17.11
CA ILE A 396 -11.84 -1.40 -16.21
C ILE A 396 -12.71 -0.15 -16.33
N TYR A 397 -13.99 -0.32 -16.63
CA TYR A 397 -14.94 0.78 -16.86
C TYR A 397 -14.41 1.80 -17.89
N HIS A 398 -14.16 3.04 -17.46
CA HIS A 398 -13.62 4.12 -18.28
C HIS A 398 -12.10 4.28 -18.12
N PHE A 399 -11.45 3.43 -17.31
CA PHE A 399 -10.00 3.44 -17.17
C PHE A 399 -9.37 2.53 -18.23
N GLU A 400 -8.54 3.12 -19.08
CA GLU A 400 -7.60 2.39 -19.92
C GLU A 400 -6.31 2.14 -19.13
N ASP A 401 -5.74 0.92 -19.25
CA ASP A 401 -4.50 0.55 -18.56
C ASP A 401 -4.50 0.83 -17.05
N PHE A 402 -5.62 0.56 -16.35
CA PHE A 402 -5.68 0.71 -14.91
C PHE A 402 -4.62 -0.13 -14.21
N LYS A 403 -3.85 0.48 -13.31
CA LYS A 403 -2.77 -0.17 -12.56
C LYS A 403 -3.12 -0.24 -11.09
N GLN A 404 -3.13 -1.45 -10.53
CA GLN A 404 -3.29 -1.62 -9.08
C GLN A 404 -2.11 -1.02 -8.31
N LEU A 405 -0.88 -1.10 -8.87
CA LEU A 405 0.36 -0.68 -8.24
C LEU A 405 1.11 0.33 -9.11
N GLN A 406 1.78 1.28 -8.47
CA GLN A 406 2.73 2.21 -9.10
C GLN A 406 4.13 1.64 -9.00
N GLU A 407 4.45 0.67 -9.86
CA GLU A 407 5.70 -0.06 -9.87
C GLU A 407 6.69 0.54 -10.90
N ASP A 408 7.97 0.64 -10.53
CA ASP A 408 9.05 0.99 -11.46
C ASP A 408 9.29 -0.17 -12.43
N LYS A 409 9.77 0.15 -13.63
CA LYS A 409 10.14 -0.85 -14.63
C LYS A 409 11.56 -1.35 -14.39
N GLY A 410 11.74 -2.67 -14.36
CA GLY A 410 13.09 -3.25 -14.34
C GLY A 410 13.84 -3.05 -15.65
N ARG A 411 15.17 -3.09 -15.58
CA ARG A 411 16.06 -2.95 -16.73
C ARG A 411 17.38 -3.71 -16.51
N ILE A 412 18.06 -4.04 -17.58
CA ILE A 412 19.36 -4.74 -17.53
C ILE A 412 20.47 -4.06 -18.33
N PHE A 413 20.14 -3.25 -19.33
CA PHE A 413 21.07 -2.43 -20.10
C PHE A 413 20.49 -1.02 -20.27
N LEU A 414 21.34 0.01 -20.28
CA LEU A 414 20.93 1.39 -20.57
C LEU A 414 20.94 1.72 -22.06
N SER A 415 21.76 1.02 -22.86
CA SER A 415 21.91 1.29 -24.29
C SER A 415 22.22 0.04 -25.08
N GLU A 416 22.01 0.11 -26.38
CA GLU A 416 22.38 -0.98 -27.33
C GLU A 416 23.89 -1.20 -27.38
N ASP A 417 24.71 -0.16 -27.17
CA ASP A 417 26.16 -0.30 -27.14
C ASP A 417 26.65 -1.09 -25.91
N ALA A 418 25.97 -0.92 -24.77
CA ALA A 418 26.28 -1.68 -23.56
C ALA A 418 26.12 -3.20 -23.74
N LYS A 419 25.17 -3.64 -24.59
CA LYS A 419 24.97 -5.07 -24.92
C LYS A 419 26.14 -5.69 -25.70
N LYS A 420 26.96 -4.87 -26.34
CA LYS A 420 28.08 -5.29 -27.18
C LYS A 420 29.42 -5.26 -26.44
N ASP A 421 29.54 -4.49 -25.39
CA ASP A 421 30.76 -4.32 -24.60
C ASP A 421 30.95 -5.49 -23.62
N ASN A 422 32.11 -6.16 -23.70
CA ASN A 422 32.46 -7.34 -22.91
C ASN A 422 32.48 -7.05 -21.40
N ASN A 423 32.86 -5.85 -20.96
CA ASN A 423 32.95 -5.52 -19.56
C ASN A 423 31.53 -5.25 -18.99
N PHE A 424 30.70 -4.50 -19.74
CA PHE A 424 29.31 -4.30 -19.34
C PHE A 424 28.53 -5.61 -19.32
N VAL A 425 28.71 -6.48 -20.31
CA VAL A 425 28.06 -7.80 -20.34
C VAL A 425 28.55 -8.69 -19.19
N ALA A 426 29.85 -8.67 -18.84
CA ALA A 426 30.36 -9.39 -17.67
C ALA A 426 29.73 -8.90 -16.35
N LEU A 427 29.60 -7.57 -16.17
CA LEU A 427 28.95 -6.97 -15.02
C LEU A 427 27.44 -7.30 -14.98
N THR A 428 26.77 -7.26 -16.15
CA THR A 428 25.38 -7.68 -16.28
C THR A 428 25.21 -9.15 -15.91
N GLY A 429 26.10 -10.04 -16.37
CA GLY A 429 26.07 -11.47 -16.06
C GLY A 429 26.10 -11.79 -14.56
N ILE A 430 26.63 -10.90 -13.74
CA ILE A 430 26.66 -11.03 -12.27
C ILE A 430 25.62 -10.13 -11.57
N GLY A 431 24.77 -9.44 -12.34
CA GLY A 431 23.68 -8.61 -11.83
C GLY A 431 24.11 -7.28 -11.21
N GLN A 432 25.26 -6.74 -11.65
CA GLN A 432 25.79 -5.47 -11.18
C GLN A 432 25.51 -4.33 -12.19
N HIS A 433 25.96 -3.15 -11.87
CA HIS A 433 25.92 -1.94 -12.70
C HIS A 433 24.48 -1.54 -13.08
N GLU A 434 24.02 -1.90 -14.29
CA GLU A 434 22.75 -1.46 -14.85
C GLU A 434 21.56 -2.40 -14.53
N VAL A 435 21.85 -3.59 -13.99
CA VAL A 435 20.80 -4.56 -13.68
C VAL A 435 19.99 -4.15 -12.48
N ARG A 436 18.75 -3.76 -12.75
CA ARG A 436 17.80 -3.30 -11.72
C ARG A 436 16.45 -3.94 -11.90
N ALA A 437 15.84 -4.35 -10.81
CA ALA A 437 14.48 -4.84 -10.76
C ALA A 437 13.84 -4.48 -9.42
N THR A 438 12.52 -4.46 -9.36
CA THR A 438 11.79 -4.28 -8.11
C THR A 438 11.81 -5.57 -7.30
N PRO A 439 11.78 -5.51 -5.96
CA PRO A 439 11.59 -6.71 -5.15
C PRO A 439 10.33 -7.51 -5.52
N LEU A 440 9.26 -6.84 -5.96
CA LEU A 440 8.05 -7.49 -6.46
C LEU A 440 8.32 -8.30 -7.74
N ALA A 441 9.03 -7.72 -8.73
CA ALA A 441 9.40 -8.42 -9.95
C ALA A 441 10.32 -9.63 -9.67
N VAL A 442 11.25 -9.51 -8.72
CA VAL A 442 12.10 -10.62 -8.27
C VAL A 442 11.28 -11.73 -7.59
N ALA A 443 10.27 -11.39 -6.78
CA ALA A 443 9.37 -12.38 -6.19
C ALA A 443 8.53 -13.07 -7.27
N ASN A 444 8.02 -12.33 -8.27
CA ASN A 444 7.29 -12.88 -9.40
C ASN A 444 8.17 -13.79 -10.28
N MET A 445 9.45 -13.45 -10.46
CA MET A 445 10.41 -14.34 -11.13
C MET A 445 10.52 -15.70 -10.43
N MET A 446 10.59 -15.70 -9.08
CA MET A 446 10.64 -16.94 -8.31
C MET A 446 9.32 -17.73 -8.41
N ALA A 447 8.18 -17.05 -8.41
CA ALA A 447 6.86 -17.67 -8.64
C ALA A 447 6.75 -18.27 -10.05
N THR A 448 7.21 -17.55 -11.08
CA THR A 448 7.25 -18.00 -12.48
C THR A 448 8.07 -19.28 -12.62
N ILE A 449 9.25 -19.34 -12.02
CA ILE A 449 10.10 -20.54 -12.06
C ILE A 449 9.43 -21.70 -11.33
N ALA A 450 8.88 -21.44 -10.14
CA ALA A 450 8.20 -22.43 -9.32
C ALA A 450 6.96 -23.02 -10.01
N ARG A 451 6.23 -22.22 -10.79
CA ARG A 451 5.05 -22.59 -11.59
C ARG A 451 5.38 -23.34 -12.89
N GLY A 452 6.68 -23.53 -13.21
CA GLY A 452 7.09 -24.23 -14.42
C GLY A 452 7.27 -23.33 -15.65
N GLY A 453 7.35 -22.01 -15.47
CA GLY A 453 7.73 -21.05 -16.52
C GLY A 453 6.61 -20.09 -16.95
N THR A 454 5.35 -20.32 -16.56
CA THR A 454 4.23 -19.42 -16.90
C THR A 454 4.34 -18.09 -16.15
N LYS A 455 4.29 -16.99 -16.89
CA LYS A 455 4.32 -15.62 -16.35
C LYS A 455 2.91 -15.13 -16.07
N GLU A 456 2.69 -14.60 -14.87
CA GLU A 456 1.40 -14.01 -14.48
C GLU A 456 1.59 -12.64 -13.87
N MET A 457 0.58 -11.77 -14.01
CA MET A 457 0.53 -10.47 -13.35
C MET A 457 0.26 -10.64 -11.87
N VAL A 458 0.96 -9.84 -11.05
CA VAL A 458 0.81 -9.89 -9.60
C VAL A 458 -0.37 -9.03 -9.16
N ARG A 459 -1.33 -9.63 -8.47
CA ARG A 459 -2.50 -8.94 -7.92
C ARG A 459 -2.27 -8.56 -6.45
N VAL A 460 -2.81 -7.42 -6.08
CA VAL A 460 -2.88 -6.97 -4.69
C VAL A 460 -4.30 -6.65 -4.25
N ALA A 461 -5.20 -6.40 -5.19
CA ALA A 461 -6.64 -6.34 -4.99
C ALA A 461 -7.30 -7.49 -5.75
N SER A 462 -8.23 -8.18 -5.11
CA SER A 462 -9.03 -9.26 -5.71
C SER A 462 -10.32 -8.74 -6.32
N LYS A 463 -10.97 -7.76 -5.67
CA LYS A 463 -12.23 -7.18 -6.14
C LYS A 463 -12.51 -5.81 -5.54
N VAL A 464 -13.40 -5.08 -6.21
CA VAL A 464 -14.15 -3.94 -5.65
C VAL A 464 -15.52 -4.46 -5.26
N GLU A 465 -15.97 -4.21 -4.04
CA GLU A 465 -17.26 -4.67 -3.55
C GLU A 465 -18.07 -3.53 -2.94
N TYR A 466 -19.39 -3.64 -3.09
CA TYR A 466 -20.34 -2.75 -2.43
C TYR A 466 -20.32 -2.95 -0.90
N LYS A 467 -20.92 -2.00 -0.17
CA LYS A 467 -21.07 -2.08 1.31
C LYS A 467 -21.70 -3.39 1.79
N ASN A 468 -22.55 -4.02 0.99
CA ASN A 468 -23.19 -5.31 1.27
C ASN A 468 -22.37 -6.53 0.83
N SER A 469 -21.09 -6.34 0.49
CA SER A 469 -20.17 -7.38 -0.01
C SER A 469 -20.50 -7.98 -1.38
N THR A 470 -21.47 -7.43 -2.11
CA THR A 470 -21.71 -7.83 -3.52
C THR A 470 -20.58 -7.29 -4.40
N SER A 471 -20.02 -8.12 -5.28
CA SER A 471 -18.96 -7.70 -6.19
C SER A 471 -19.45 -6.64 -7.17
N LEU A 472 -18.73 -5.53 -7.24
CA LEU A 472 -18.85 -4.53 -8.30
C LEU A 472 -17.92 -4.88 -9.46
N LEU A 473 -16.68 -5.30 -9.16
CA LEU A 473 -15.64 -5.63 -10.12
C LEU A 473 -14.72 -6.70 -9.53
N ASP A 474 -14.40 -7.74 -10.30
CA ASP A 474 -13.44 -8.77 -9.95
C ASP A 474 -12.16 -8.62 -10.79
N PHE A 475 -11.00 -8.54 -10.15
CA PHE A 475 -9.69 -8.55 -10.81
C PHE A 475 -9.27 -10.00 -11.06
N LYS A 476 -9.45 -10.45 -12.30
CA LYS A 476 -9.10 -11.83 -12.69
C LYS A 476 -7.59 -12.01 -12.79
N GLU A 477 -7.15 -13.25 -12.66
CA GLU A 477 -5.80 -13.67 -13.00
C GLU A 477 -5.53 -13.41 -14.48
N GLN A 478 -4.32 -12.91 -14.76
CA GLN A 478 -3.91 -12.59 -16.13
C GLN A 478 -2.46 -13.01 -16.35
N GLU A 479 -2.20 -13.63 -17.47
CA GLU A 479 -0.84 -13.92 -17.92
C GLU A 479 -0.17 -12.64 -18.42
N ILE A 480 1.15 -12.54 -18.23
CA ILE A 480 1.97 -11.50 -18.85
C ILE A 480 2.27 -11.96 -20.28
N GLU A 481 1.96 -11.13 -21.26
CA GLU A 481 2.20 -11.40 -22.67
C GLU A 481 3.70 -11.59 -22.98
N GLY A 482 3.98 -12.24 -24.11
CA GLY A 482 5.32 -12.50 -24.63
C GLY A 482 5.85 -13.90 -24.32
N ASP A 483 7.12 -14.13 -24.67
CA ASP A 483 7.77 -15.44 -24.52
C ASP A 483 7.87 -15.88 -23.06
N THR A 484 7.73 -17.18 -22.83
CA THR A 484 7.83 -17.83 -21.51
C THR A 484 9.04 -18.78 -21.46
N LEU A 485 9.42 -19.22 -20.26
CA LEU A 485 10.39 -20.30 -20.12
C LEU A 485 9.77 -21.63 -20.50
N SER A 486 10.60 -22.52 -21.09
CA SER A 486 10.18 -23.91 -21.28
C SER A 486 10.03 -24.61 -19.92
N PRO A 487 9.08 -25.57 -19.78
CA PRO A 487 8.96 -26.36 -18.55
C PRO A 487 10.27 -27.11 -18.21
N TYR A 488 11.04 -27.51 -19.22
CA TYR A 488 12.34 -28.13 -19.00
C TYR A 488 13.35 -27.18 -18.36
N THR A 489 13.43 -25.95 -18.85
CA THR A 489 14.34 -24.92 -18.31
C THR A 489 13.94 -24.56 -16.89
N ALA A 490 12.65 -24.37 -16.64
CA ALA A 490 12.11 -24.11 -15.31
C ALA A 490 12.46 -25.24 -14.33
N MET A 491 12.24 -26.51 -14.70
CA MET A 491 12.61 -27.69 -13.89
C MET A 491 14.11 -27.73 -13.55
N LYS A 492 14.96 -27.40 -14.52
CA LYS A 492 16.42 -27.36 -14.29
C LYS A 492 16.80 -26.22 -13.34
N LEU A 493 16.19 -25.05 -13.51
CA LEU A 493 16.38 -23.92 -12.60
C LEU A 493 15.94 -24.24 -11.17
N GLN A 494 14.79 -24.89 -10.99
CA GLN A 494 14.30 -25.32 -9.68
C GLN A 494 15.34 -26.16 -8.95
N LYS A 495 15.93 -27.17 -9.64
CA LYS A 495 16.99 -28.02 -9.09
C LYS A 495 18.23 -27.23 -8.70
N LEU A 496 18.68 -26.32 -9.57
CA LEU A 496 19.84 -25.47 -9.29
C LEU A 496 19.59 -24.49 -8.14
N LEU A 497 18.38 -23.91 -8.03
CA LEU A 497 17.98 -23.08 -6.88
C LEU A 497 17.95 -23.89 -5.58
N ARG A 498 17.58 -25.18 -5.65
CA ARG A 498 17.64 -26.08 -4.48
C ARG A 498 19.10 -26.34 -4.08
N GLU A 499 20.01 -26.53 -5.06
CA GLU A 499 21.45 -26.71 -4.80
C GLU A 499 22.07 -25.54 -4.04
N VAL A 500 21.59 -24.31 -4.21
CA VAL A 500 22.06 -23.15 -3.41
C VAL A 500 21.87 -23.38 -1.92
N VAL A 501 20.83 -24.13 -1.53
CA VAL A 501 20.47 -24.40 -0.13
C VAL A 501 21.07 -25.71 0.37
N VAL A 502 21.06 -26.80 -0.42
CA VAL A 502 21.49 -28.12 0.05
C VAL A 502 22.99 -28.38 -0.11
N ASN A 503 23.64 -27.68 -1.05
CA ASN A 503 25.08 -27.85 -1.25
C ASN A 503 25.85 -27.39 0.00
N LYS A 504 26.82 -28.21 0.43
CA LYS A 504 27.64 -27.93 1.65
C LYS A 504 28.32 -26.56 1.65
N ASN A 505 28.60 -26.03 0.47
CA ASN A 505 29.24 -24.73 0.26
C ASN A 505 28.28 -23.70 -0.36
N GLY A 506 26.97 -24.00 -0.43
CA GLY A 506 25.97 -23.11 -1.01
C GLY A 506 25.75 -21.84 -0.19
N THR A 507 25.47 -20.74 -0.88
CA THR A 507 25.28 -19.44 -0.22
C THR A 507 23.98 -19.35 0.59
N GLY A 508 23.03 -20.28 0.37
CA GLY A 508 21.78 -20.45 1.13
C GLY A 508 21.82 -21.58 2.15
N ARG A 509 22.99 -22.14 2.48
CA ARG A 509 23.16 -23.30 3.35
C ARG A 509 22.48 -23.15 4.73
N SER A 510 22.41 -21.93 5.26
CA SER A 510 21.75 -21.65 6.54
C SER A 510 20.23 -21.92 6.54
N LEU A 511 19.63 -22.13 5.37
CA LEU A 511 18.19 -22.39 5.19
C LEU A 511 17.87 -23.90 5.01
N GLN A 512 18.88 -24.78 5.09
CA GLN A 512 18.73 -26.20 4.80
C GLN A 512 17.77 -26.92 5.75
N ASP A 513 17.84 -26.56 7.06
CA ASP A 513 17.15 -27.26 8.12
C ASP A 513 15.80 -26.60 8.49
N LEU A 514 15.25 -25.77 7.58
CA LEU A 514 13.92 -25.18 7.76
C LEU A 514 12.81 -26.24 7.61
N PRO A 515 11.66 -26.01 8.28
CA PRO A 515 10.54 -26.96 8.23
C PRO A 515 9.94 -27.12 6.84
N TYR A 516 9.99 -26.07 6.01
CA TYR A 516 9.75 -26.16 4.57
C TYR A 516 11.08 -26.23 3.81
N GLU A 517 11.16 -27.12 2.85
CA GLU A 517 12.28 -27.14 1.92
C GLU A 517 12.27 -25.90 1.02
N VAL A 518 13.37 -25.17 1.03
CA VAL A 518 13.53 -23.90 0.30
C VAL A 518 14.39 -24.12 -0.95
N ALA A 519 13.99 -23.48 -2.05
CA ALA A 519 14.85 -23.25 -3.22
C ALA A 519 14.97 -21.72 -3.41
N GLY A 520 16.20 -21.23 -3.67
CA GLY A 520 16.37 -19.78 -3.80
C GLY A 520 17.79 -19.36 -4.14
N LYS A 521 18.00 -18.06 -4.23
CA LYS A 521 19.27 -17.42 -4.59
C LYS A 521 19.55 -16.21 -3.72
N SER A 522 20.75 -16.14 -3.15
CA SER A 522 21.27 -14.95 -2.49
C SER A 522 21.77 -13.91 -3.50
N GLY A 523 21.71 -12.65 -3.13
CA GLY A 523 22.22 -11.53 -3.91
C GLY A 523 22.97 -10.50 -3.08
N THR A 524 23.96 -9.88 -3.68
CA THR A 524 24.66 -8.70 -3.17
C THR A 524 24.81 -7.72 -4.33
N GLY A 525 24.07 -6.63 -4.30
CA GLY A 525 24.17 -5.54 -5.26
C GLY A 525 25.07 -4.42 -4.73
N GLU A 526 26.06 -4.03 -5.50
CA GLU A 526 26.94 -2.91 -5.19
C GLU A 526 26.22 -1.61 -5.58
N THR A 527 25.98 -0.74 -4.58
CA THR A 527 25.21 0.50 -4.83
C THR A 527 26.03 1.63 -5.43
N GLY A 528 27.35 1.53 -5.42
CA GLY A 528 28.27 2.61 -5.76
C GLY A 528 28.28 3.77 -4.74
N ARG A 529 27.55 3.63 -3.63
CA ARG A 529 27.47 4.63 -2.54
C ARG A 529 28.30 4.17 -1.36
N THR A 530 28.71 5.13 -0.52
CA THR A 530 29.46 4.87 0.72
C THR A 530 28.78 5.58 1.89
N LEU A 531 29.00 5.06 3.11
CA LEU A 531 28.74 5.73 4.37
C LEU A 531 30.10 5.96 5.05
N GLY A 532 30.63 7.19 4.99
CA GLY A 532 32.05 7.44 5.20
C GLY A 532 32.88 6.62 4.19
N ASP A 533 33.84 5.85 4.68
CA ASP A 533 34.70 5.00 3.84
C ASP A 533 34.13 3.59 3.59
N LYS A 534 32.94 3.28 4.12
CA LYS A 534 32.33 1.94 4.01
C LYS A 534 31.39 1.85 2.81
N PRO A 535 31.63 0.95 1.84
CA PRO A 535 30.72 0.75 0.73
C PRO A 535 29.36 0.20 1.18
N LEU A 536 28.30 0.63 0.52
CA LEU A 536 26.94 0.21 0.78
C LEU A 536 26.47 -0.83 -0.25
N TYR A 537 25.81 -1.86 0.25
CA TYR A 537 25.33 -2.99 -0.53
C TYR A 537 23.82 -3.19 -0.36
N ASN A 538 23.15 -3.69 -1.41
CA ASN A 538 21.82 -4.26 -1.30
C ASN A 538 21.96 -5.76 -1.09
N LYS A 539 21.47 -6.28 0.03
CA LYS A 539 21.54 -7.70 0.40
C LYS A 539 20.18 -8.35 0.16
N TRP A 540 20.17 -9.45 -0.60
CA TRP A 540 18.97 -10.13 -1.05
C TRP A 540 18.97 -11.59 -0.66
N PHE A 541 17.79 -12.12 -0.40
CA PHE A 541 17.49 -13.52 -0.59
C PHE A 541 16.12 -13.63 -1.27
N ALA A 542 16.08 -14.34 -2.40
CA ALA A 542 14.88 -14.58 -3.20
C ALA A 542 14.69 -16.07 -3.37
N GLY A 543 13.48 -16.59 -3.13
CA GLY A 543 13.23 -18.02 -3.23
C GLY A 543 11.75 -18.37 -3.15
N TYR A 544 11.48 -19.67 -3.17
CA TYR A 544 10.15 -20.22 -3.03
C TYR A 544 10.16 -21.47 -2.14
N PHE A 545 9.02 -21.80 -1.60
CA PHE A 545 8.81 -22.96 -0.72
C PHE A 545 7.32 -23.36 -0.65
N PRO A 546 6.99 -24.61 -0.26
CA PRO A 546 7.87 -25.79 -0.23
C PRO A 546 8.46 -26.10 -1.60
N PHE A 547 9.62 -26.78 -1.67
CA PHE A 547 10.28 -27.08 -2.94
C PHE A 547 9.46 -28.00 -3.84
N ASP A 548 8.95 -29.11 -3.30
CA ASP A 548 8.24 -30.13 -4.09
C ASP A 548 6.81 -29.71 -4.49
N LYS A 549 6.15 -28.90 -3.68
CA LYS A 549 4.82 -28.36 -3.95
C LYS A 549 4.83 -26.85 -3.68
N PRO A 550 5.35 -26.07 -4.63
CA PRO A 550 5.53 -24.63 -4.42
C PRO A 550 4.21 -23.91 -4.11
N LYS A 551 4.18 -23.22 -2.96
CA LYS A 551 3.01 -22.46 -2.51
C LYS A 551 3.34 -20.96 -2.36
N TYR A 552 4.55 -20.65 -1.90
CA TYR A 552 4.96 -19.31 -1.57
C TYR A 552 6.23 -18.89 -2.28
N ALA A 553 6.25 -17.70 -2.90
CA ALA A 553 7.46 -17.02 -3.34
C ALA A 553 7.74 -15.83 -2.41
N LEU A 554 8.96 -15.75 -1.90
CA LEU A 554 9.39 -14.77 -0.91
C LEU A 554 10.68 -14.07 -1.34
N VAL A 555 10.68 -12.76 -1.22
CA VAL A 555 11.89 -11.93 -1.33
C VAL A 555 12.07 -11.17 -0.05
N THR A 556 13.29 -11.21 0.51
CA THR A 556 13.72 -10.34 1.59
C THR A 556 14.90 -9.49 1.11
N VAL A 557 14.89 -8.20 1.43
CA VAL A 557 15.93 -7.27 1.00
C VAL A 557 16.30 -6.28 2.10
N ARG A 558 17.62 -6.10 2.29
CA ARG A 558 18.19 -5.04 3.11
C ARG A 558 18.98 -4.12 2.18
N LEU A 559 18.54 -2.86 2.06
CA LEU A 559 19.13 -1.86 1.17
C LEU A 559 20.13 -0.98 1.91
N GLY A 560 21.24 -0.68 1.24
CA GLY A 560 22.26 0.23 1.79
C GLY A 560 22.97 -0.32 3.03
N ALA A 561 23.14 -1.63 3.13
CA ALA A 561 23.83 -2.27 4.25
C ALA A 561 25.35 -2.11 4.16
N THR A 562 26.02 -1.87 5.28
CA THR A 562 27.49 -1.82 5.37
C THR A 562 28.07 -3.21 5.64
N GLY A 563 29.10 -3.60 4.88
CA GLY A 563 29.91 -4.79 5.15
C GLY A 563 29.26 -6.13 4.79
N ASN A 564 29.96 -7.23 5.13
CA ASN A 564 29.57 -8.60 4.79
C ASN A 564 28.66 -9.27 5.84
N THR A 565 28.40 -8.65 6.97
CA THR A 565 27.73 -9.26 8.12
C THR A 565 26.20 -9.15 8.10
N SER A 566 25.65 -8.29 7.27
CA SER A 566 24.20 -8.06 7.20
C SER A 566 23.58 -8.84 6.03
N SER A 567 23.19 -10.09 6.24
CA SER A 567 22.46 -10.90 5.25
C SER A 567 20.95 -10.68 5.34
N ALA A 568 20.24 -10.89 4.23
CA ALA A 568 18.77 -10.95 4.20
C ALA A 568 18.23 -12.37 4.51
N SER A 569 19.09 -13.39 4.49
CA SER A 569 18.70 -14.80 4.70
C SER A 569 18.11 -15.10 6.08
N PRO A 570 18.57 -14.51 7.22
CA PRO A 570 17.95 -14.76 8.52
C PRO A 570 16.49 -14.32 8.58
N LEU A 571 16.15 -13.14 8.03
CA LEU A 571 14.77 -12.68 7.93
C LEU A 571 13.92 -13.64 7.08
N PHE A 572 14.47 -14.10 5.94
CA PHE A 572 13.82 -15.09 5.08
C PHE A 572 13.51 -16.38 5.87
N ALA A 573 14.50 -16.88 6.64
CA ALA A 573 14.36 -18.10 7.43
C ALA A 573 13.23 -18.00 8.47
N ASP A 574 13.17 -16.89 9.18
CA ASP A 574 12.18 -16.71 10.24
C ASP A 574 10.77 -16.51 9.67
N ILE A 575 10.64 -15.82 8.52
CA ILE A 575 9.36 -15.75 7.81
C ILE A 575 8.88 -17.15 7.38
N VAL A 576 9.77 -18.00 6.84
CA VAL A 576 9.42 -19.38 6.45
C VAL A 576 8.94 -20.21 7.65
N LYS A 577 9.58 -20.07 8.81
CA LYS A 577 9.16 -20.78 10.04
C LYS A 577 7.77 -20.33 10.50
N GLU A 578 7.51 -19.04 10.48
CA GLU A 578 6.21 -18.51 10.92
C GLU A 578 5.08 -18.88 9.94
N ILE A 579 5.36 -18.90 8.62
CA ILE A 579 4.40 -19.40 7.63
C ILE A 579 4.12 -20.90 7.85
N TYR A 580 5.14 -21.69 8.16
CA TYR A 580 4.94 -23.11 8.50
C TYR A 580 4.04 -23.25 9.74
N ASN A 581 4.28 -22.49 10.81
CA ASN A 581 3.47 -22.48 12.00
C ASN A 581 2.02 -22.07 11.70
N HIS A 582 1.83 -21.02 10.89
CA HIS A 582 0.52 -20.55 10.45
C HIS A 582 -0.26 -21.63 9.68
N ASP A 583 0.36 -22.27 8.69
CA ASP A 583 -0.28 -23.33 7.88
C ASP A 583 -0.69 -24.57 8.73
N HIS A 584 0.06 -24.88 9.80
CA HIS A 584 -0.20 -26.03 10.66
C HIS A 584 -1.06 -25.71 11.89
N SER A 585 -1.25 -24.45 12.24
CA SER A 585 -2.16 -24.03 13.31
C SER A 585 -3.63 -23.96 12.88
N GLN A 586 -3.89 -23.97 11.57
CA GLN A 586 -5.25 -23.96 11.00
C GLN A 586 -5.82 -25.36 10.76
N ASN A 587 -5.02 -26.43 10.97
CA ASN A 587 -5.41 -27.83 10.92
C ASN A 587 -5.57 -28.39 12.34
#